data_f4b5ab041ad2b9ee53253ac3bf22bca5
#
_entry.id   f4b5ab041ad2b9ee53253ac3bf22bca5
#
_cell.length_a   1.000
_cell.length_b   1.000
_cell.length_c   1.000
_cell.angle_alpha   90.00
_cell.angle_beta   90.00
_cell.angle_gamma   90.00
#
_symmetry.space_group_name_H-M   'P 1'
#
loop_
_entity.id
_entity.type
_entity.pdbx_description
1 polymer ?
#
loop_
_entity_poly.entity_id
_entity_poly.type
_entity_poly.pdbx_seq_one_letter_code
_entity_poly.pdbx_strand_id
1 'polypeptide(L)'
;MHILRWDPADTGTAGKLYEVARATQLHDDPIEPPKSLRVFECFLTGAWEGAQYEVWYAASDSGTVTGYYRVDLPDLENKDRAFCELFVHPGHRRRGIGRELAGHALERTAANGRTIAESWCFQESAGDAFANRLQATVALEEARRVQYLKEIEPGQIATLRAEAERAAAGYSLVMWTGPVPDRYCGPVAGVINAFADAPRGEGVEPEEWDADRVRQRTGKSLRSGALRGYTVAAVHDASGVMTALTEIAIDPETPDWGYQGLTAVIRSHRGHRLGLLVKVAMLEWLAAAEPQLAQVTTGNADTNQHMIAVNETLGYRLVRPGYRSYELATGD
;
A
#
# COMPACT_ATOMS: atom_id res chain seq x y z
N MET A 1 -25.86 -9.05 18.38
CA MET A 1 -24.61 -9.04 17.58
C MET A 1 -23.46 -9.37 18.52
N HIS A 2 -22.51 -10.21 18.06
CA HIS A 2 -21.35 -10.63 18.84
C HIS A 2 -20.09 -10.21 18.08
N ILE A 3 -19.10 -9.69 18.80
CA ILE A 3 -17.75 -9.43 18.25
C ILE A 3 -16.86 -10.59 18.68
N LEU A 4 -16.29 -11.27 17.69
CA LEU A 4 -15.53 -12.50 17.87
C LEU A 4 -14.13 -12.33 17.28
N ARG A 5 -13.12 -12.93 17.93
CA ARG A 5 -11.77 -13.00 17.38
C ARG A 5 -11.73 -14.06 16.28
N TRP A 6 -11.16 -13.72 15.14
CA TRP A 6 -10.94 -14.69 14.08
C TRP A 6 -9.73 -15.58 14.40
N ASP A 7 -9.89 -16.88 14.15
CA ASP A 7 -8.80 -17.86 14.21
C ASP A 7 -8.26 -18.07 12.77
N PRO A 8 -6.96 -17.88 12.53
CA PRO A 8 -6.35 -18.14 11.22
C PRO A 8 -6.56 -19.56 10.66
N ALA A 9 -6.88 -20.54 11.50
CA ALA A 9 -7.25 -21.90 11.08
C ALA A 9 -8.68 -21.99 10.53
N ASP A 10 -9.55 -21.01 10.82
CA ASP A 10 -10.93 -20.96 10.32
C ASP A 10 -11.00 -20.30 8.93
N THR A 11 -10.76 -21.12 7.90
CA THR A 11 -10.85 -20.69 6.49
C THR A 11 -12.28 -20.38 6.05
N GLY A 12 -13.29 -20.97 6.69
CA GLY A 12 -14.70 -20.73 6.41
C GLY A 12 -15.11 -19.30 6.78
N THR A 13 -14.65 -18.80 7.92
CA THR A 13 -14.85 -17.41 8.32
C THR A 13 -14.00 -16.45 7.46
N ALA A 14 -12.79 -16.82 7.05
CA ALA A 14 -11.98 -16.00 6.13
C ALA A 14 -12.73 -15.68 4.83
N GLY A 15 -13.43 -16.65 4.23
CA GLY A 15 -14.29 -16.43 3.06
C GLY A 15 -15.42 -15.43 3.32
N LYS A 16 -16.05 -15.47 4.51
CA LYS A 16 -17.09 -14.49 4.87
C LYS A 16 -16.52 -13.07 5.10
N LEU A 17 -15.33 -12.96 5.66
CA LEU A 17 -14.62 -11.68 5.79
C LEU A 17 -14.27 -11.11 4.41
N TYR A 18 -13.83 -11.97 3.49
CA TYR A 18 -13.57 -11.58 2.10
C TYR A 18 -14.82 -11.00 1.42
N GLU A 19 -15.99 -11.61 1.57
CA GLU A 19 -17.22 -11.08 1.00
C GLU A 19 -17.58 -9.69 1.55
N VAL A 20 -17.31 -9.42 2.83
CA VAL A 20 -17.47 -8.08 3.41
C VAL A 20 -16.49 -7.10 2.77
N ALA A 21 -15.20 -7.45 2.66
CA ALA A 21 -14.17 -6.62 2.05
C ALA A 21 -14.50 -6.32 0.58
N ARG A 22 -14.82 -7.36 -0.18
CA ARG A 22 -15.17 -7.27 -1.60
C ARG A 22 -16.42 -6.39 -1.83
N ALA A 23 -17.48 -6.60 -1.06
CA ALA A 23 -18.69 -5.79 -1.16
C ALA A 23 -18.41 -4.31 -0.82
N THR A 24 -17.55 -4.05 0.17
CA THR A 24 -17.13 -2.71 0.55
C THR A 24 -16.34 -2.05 -0.56
N GLN A 25 -15.34 -2.73 -1.12
CA GLN A 25 -14.53 -2.22 -2.22
C GLN A 25 -15.39 -1.85 -3.44
N LEU A 26 -16.24 -2.76 -3.89
CA LEU A 26 -17.12 -2.53 -5.04
C LEU A 26 -18.11 -1.37 -4.83
N HIS A 27 -18.49 -1.11 -3.58
CA HIS A 27 -19.43 -0.03 -3.26
C HIS A 27 -18.73 1.32 -3.10
N ASP A 28 -17.57 1.33 -2.44
CA ASP A 28 -16.90 2.57 -2.03
C ASP A 28 -15.84 3.04 -3.04
N ASP A 29 -15.28 2.11 -3.84
CA ASP A 29 -14.33 2.41 -4.90
C ASP A 29 -14.63 1.58 -6.17
N PRO A 30 -15.41 2.11 -7.09
CA PRO A 30 -15.72 1.43 -8.34
C PRO A 30 -14.58 1.49 -9.38
N ILE A 31 -13.46 2.17 -9.09
CA ILE A 31 -12.34 2.34 -10.01
C ILE A 31 -11.38 1.16 -9.93
N GLU A 32 -10.98 0.80 -8.71
CA GLU A 32 -10.05 -0.29 -8.46
C GLU A 32 -10.79 -1.64 -8.34
N PRO A 33 -10.32 -2.70 -9.00
CA PRO A 33 -10.92 -4.01 -8.80
C PRO A 33 -10.69 -4.49 -7.36
N PRO A 34 -11.64 -5.26 -6.78
CA PRO A 34 -11.42 -5.88 -5.50
C PRO A 34 -10.24 -6.88 -5.59
N LYS A 35 -9.44 -6.96 -4.53
CA LYS A 35 -8.37 -7.96 -4.43
C LYS A 35 -8.95 -9.37 -4.55
N SER A 36 -8.20 -10.31 -5.12
CA SER A 36 -8.59 -11.72 -5.12
C SER A 36 -8.64 -12.28 -3.69
N LEU A 37 -9.40 -13.36 -3.50
CA LEU A 37 -9.45 -14.08 -2.22
C LEU A 37 -8.04 -14.46 -1.74
N ARG A 38 -7.20 -14.91 -2.66
CA ARG A 38 -5.81 -15.31 -2.34
C ARG A 38 -4.96 -14.17 -1.82
N VAL A 39 -5.08 -12.97 -2.40
CA VAL A 39 -4.39 -11.75 -1.91
C VAL A 39 -4.97 -11.34 -0.56
N PHE A 40 -6.29 -11.39 -0.40
CA PHE A 40 -6.97 -11.08 0.84
C PHE A 40 -6.57 -12.01 2.00
N GLU A 41 -6.47 -13.32 1.77
CA GLU A 41 -5.98 -14.28 2.77
C GLU A 41 -4.53 -14.01 3.18
N CYS A 42 -3.68 -13.60 2.23
CA CYS A 42 -2.34 -13.16 2.55
C CYS A 42 -2.34 -11.90 3.44
N PHE A 43 -3.23 -10.97 3.18
CA PHE A 43 -3.44 -9.79 4.01
C PHE A 43 -3.93 -10.18 5.41
N LEU A 44 -4.97 -11.02 5.52
CA LEU A 44 -5.50 -11.45 6.83
C LEU A 44 -4.48 -12.16 7.71
N THR A 45 -3.54 -12.91 7.12
CA THR A 45 -2.60 -13.80 7.83
C THR A 45 -1.15 -13.32 7.79
N GLY A 46 -0.86 -12.22 7.07
CA GLY A 46 0.46 -11.61 6.99
C GLY A 46 0.59 -10.49 8.02
N ALA A 47 1.52 -10.58 8.97
CA ALA A 47 1.91 -9.43 9.76
C ALA A 47 2.82 -8.50 8.93
N TRP A 48 2.78 -7.20 9.24
CA TRP A 48 3.84 -6.29 8.83
C TRP A 48 5.11 -6.65 9.60
N GLU A 49 6.26 -6.41 9.01
CA GLU A 49 7.54 -6.70 9.67
C GLU A 49 7.64 -5.95 11.00
N GLY A 50 7.86 -6.71 12.08
CA GLY A 50 7.91 -6.15 13.43
C GLY A 50 6.56 -5.65 13.94
N ALA A 51 5.46 -6.28 13.53
CA ALA A 51 4.14 -6.02 14.07
C ALA A 51 3.41 -7.32 14.44
N GLN A 52 2.65 -7.27 15.51
CA GLN A 52 1.61 -8.25 15.81
C GLN A 52 0.30 -7.79 15.17
N TYR A 53 -0.67 -8.68 15.00
CA TYR A 53 -1.98 -8.31 14.49
C TYR A 53 -3.10 -9.10 15.15
N GLU A 54 -4.28 -8.50 15.13
CA GLU A 54 -5.53 -9.16 15.51
C GLU A 54 -6.60 -8.89 14.45
N VAL A 55 -7.46 -9.88 14.20
CA VAL A 55 -8.65 -9.72 13.35
C VAL A 55 -9.89 -10.07 14.16
N TRP A 56 -10.87 -9.18 14.15
CA TRP A 56 -12.13 -9.33 14.88
C TRP A 56 -13.31 -9.06 13.96
N TYR A 57 -14.40 -9.78 14.12
CA TYR A 57 -15.55 -9.64 13.26
C TYR A 57 -16.87 -9.61 14.02
N ALA A 58 -17.82 -8.88 13.48
CA ALA A 58 -19.17 -8.79 13.98
C ALA A 58 -20.07 -9.83 13.28
N ALA A 59 -20.68 -10.72 14.06
CA ALA A 59 -21.66 -11.70 13.59
C ALA A 59 -23.04 -11.43 14.19
N SER A 60 -24.09 -11.62 13.36
CA SER A 60 -25.48 -11.68 13.84
C SER A 60 -25.74 -12.98 14.59
N ASP A 61 -26.87 -13.07 15.29
CA ASP A 61 -27.30 -14.30 15.97
C ASP A 61 -27.54 -15.46 15.01
N SER A 62 -27.79 -15.18 13.73
CA SER A 62 -27.85 -16.20 12.65
C SER A 62 -26.47 -16.60 12.08
N GLY A 63 -25.36 -16.06 12.62
CA GLY A 63 -24.00 -16.35 12.16
C GLY A 63 -23.56 -15.58 10.90
N THR A 64 -24.35 -14.59 10.44
CA THR A 64 -23.99 -13.74 9.31
C THR A 64 -22.91 -12.74 9.74
N VAL A 65 -21.76 -12.75 9.06
CA VAL A 65 -20.71 -11.73 9.24
C VAL A 65 -21.15 -10.42 8.59
N THR A 66 -21.19 -9.34 9.37
CA THR A 66 -21.72 -8.05 8.94
C THR A 66 -20.65 -6.96 8.83
N GLY A 67 -19.50 -7.19 9.45
CA GLY A 67 -18.34 -6.32 9.42
C GLY A 67 -17.16 -6.95 10.13
N TYR A 68 -15.99 -6.39 9.97
CA TYR A 68 -14.78 -6.80 10.67
C TYR A 68 -13.80 -5.63 10.77
N TYR A 69 -12.81 -5.78 11.62
CA TYR A 69 -11.62 -4.95 11.60
C TYR A 69 -10.37 -5.79 11.78
N ARG A 70 -9.27 -5.27 11.29
CA ARG A 70 -7.93 -5.71 11.57
C ARG A 70 -7.20 -4.59 12.31
N VAL A 71 -6.41 -4.93 13.32
CA VAL A 71 -5.49 -4.04 13.99
C VAL A 71 -4.07 -4.62 13.90
N ASP A 72 -3.14 -3.81 13.37
CA ASP A 72 -1.71 -4.08 13.37
C ASP A 72 -1.05 -3.26 14.47
N LEU A 73 -0.17 -3.90 15.22
CA LEU A 73 0.48 -3.38 16.43
C LEU A 73 2.00 -3.36 16.19
N PRO A 74 2.58 -2.24 15.74
CA PRO A 74 4.01 -2.13 15.53
C PRO A 74 4.82 -2.41 16.81
N ASP A 75 5.92 -3.18 16.67
CA ASP A 75 6.79 -3.57 17.79
C ASP A 75 8.21 -3.00 17.68
N LEU A 76 8.57 -2.41 16.54
CA LEU A 76 9.89 -1.81 16.29
C LEU A 76 9.86 -0.30 16.55
N GLU A 77 9.27 0.47 15.65
CA GLU A 77 9.01 1.90 15.79
C GLU A 77 7.51 2.15 15.96
N ASN A 78 7.11 3.41 16.22
CA ASN A 78 5.70 3.82 16.32
C ASN A 78 4.89 2.97 17.31
N LYS A 79 5.50 2.63 18.46
CA LYS A 79 4.91 1.74 19.48
C LYS A 79 3.77 2.36 20.27
N ASP A 80 3.54 3.64 20.11
CA ASP A 80 2.43 4.38 20.70
C ASP A 80 1.14 4.24 19.91
N ARG A 81 1.19 3.70 18.69
CA ARG A 81 0.06 3.63 17.75
C ARG A 81 -0.27 2.23 17.26
N ALA A 82 -1.48 2.06 16.78
CA ALA A 82 -1.96 0.88 16.10
C ALA A 82 -2.63 1.28 14.79
N PHE A 83 -2.44 0.48 13.75
CA PHE A 83 -3.11 0.69 12.46
C PHE A 83 -4.38 -0.16 12.38
N CYS A 84 -5.55 0.47 12.24
CA CYS A 84 -6.85 -0.18 12.27
C CYS A 84 -7.56 -0.04 10.92
N GLU A 85 -7.86 -1.15 10.25
CA GLU A 85 -8.73 -1.19 9.08
C GLU A 85 -10.09 -1.78 9.45
N LEU A 86 -11.16 -1.00 9.28
CA LEU A 86 -12.51 -1.38 9.66
C LEU A 86 -13.45 -1.39 8.44
N PHE A 87 -14.17 -2.48 8.29
CA PHE A 87 -15.09 -2.70 7.19
C PHE A 87 -16.48 -3.10 7.69
N VAL A 88 -17.52 -2.46 7.15
CA VAL A 88 -18.92 -2.86 7.37
C VAL A 88 -19.56 -3.06 6.01
N HIS A 89 -20.11 -4.27 5.81
CA HIS A 89 -20.83 -4.62 4.58
C HIS A 89 -21.87 -3.54 4.24
N PRO A 90 -21.91 -3.02 3.02
CA PRO A 90 -22.79 -1.89 2.66
C PRO A 90 -24.26 -2.12 3.03
N GLY A 91 -24.80 -3.32 2.83
CA GLY A 91 -26.17 -3.68 3.18
C GLY A 91 -26.47 -3.75 4.68
N HIS A 92 -25.42 -3.67 5.53
CA HIS A 92 -25.55 -3.69 6.99
C HIS A 92 -25.15 -2.37 7.66
N ARG A 93 -24.78 -1.34 6.91
CA ARG A 93 -24.43 0.00 7.42
C ARG A 93 -25.62 0.68 8.08
N ARG A 94 -25.35 1.72 8.87
CA ARG A 94 -26.35 2.56 9.61
C ARG A 94 -27.16 1.82 10.68
N ARG A 95 -26.63 0.69 11.17
CA ARG A 95 -27.22 -0.12 12.24
C ARG A 95 -26.39 -0.20 13.53
N GLY A 96 -25.40 0.72 13.69
CA GLY A 96 -24.53 0.77 14.87
C GLY A 96 -23.27 -0.08 14.78
N ILE A 97 -23.18 -1.05 13.83
CA ILE A 97 -22.10 -2.03 13.71
C ILE A 97 -20.71 -1.37 13.67
N GLY A 98 -20.54 -0.34 12.85
CA GLY A 98 -19.25 0.37 12.75
C GLY A 98 -18.83 1.02 14.06
N ARG A 99 -19.78 1.55 14.84
CA ARG A 99 -19.50 2.15 16.15
C ARG A 99 -19.04 1.09 17.16
N GLU A 100 -19.72 -0.04 17.22
CA GLU A 100 -19.35 -1.13 18.13
C GLU A 100 -17.99 -1.73 17.78
N LEU A 101 -17.71 -1.95 16.47
CA LEU A 101 -16.40 -2.42 16.01
C LEU A 101 -15.30 -1.40 16.31
N ALA A 102 -15.54 -0.09 16.07
CA ALA A 102 -14.56 0.95 16.38
C ALA A 102 -14.29 1.06 17.89
N GLY A 103 -15.35 1.04 18.71
CA GLY A 103 -15.19 1.02 20.17
C GLY A 103 -14.33 -0.16 20.64
N HIS A 104 -14.65 -1.37 20.16
CA HIS A 104 -13.87 -2.56 20.49
C HIS A 104 -12.43 -2.47 19.96
N ALA A 105 -12.21 -1.92 18.76
CA ALA A 105 -10.86 -1.73 18.20
C ALA A 105 -10.02 -0.77 19.07
N LEU A 106 -10.62 0.33 19.55
CA LEU A 106 -9.97 1.26 20.48
C LEU A 106 -9.63 0.61 21.82
N GLU A 107 -10.56 -0.18 22.38
CA GLU A 107 -10.31 -0.97 23.60
C GLU A 107 -9.13 -1.96 23.40
N ARG A 108 -9.08 -2.65 22.25
CA ARG A 108 -7.97 -3.55 21.91
C ARG A 108 -6.65 -2.80 21.74
N THR A 109 -6.68 -1.64 21.09
CA THR A 109 -5.53 -0.75 20.92
C THR A 109 -4.98 -0.33 22.29
N ALA A 110 -5.82 0.17 23.17
CA ALA A 110 -5.44 0.55 24.54
C ALA A 110 -4.95 -0.64 25.38
N ALA A 111 -5.62 -1.80 25.30
CA ALA A 111 -5.23 -3.02 26.01
C ALA A 111 -3.84 -3.55 25.60
N ASN A 112 -3.38 -3.20 24.38
CA ASN A 112 -2.03 -3.48 23.90
C ASN A 112 -1.04 -2.32 24.17
N GLY A 113 -1.40 -1.34 25.01
CA GLY A 113 -0.54 -0.24 25.42
C GLY A 113 -0.33 0.83 24.34
N ARG A 114 -1.21 0.92 23.36
CA ARG A 114 -1.17 1.94 22.31
C ARG A 114 -2.14 3.08 22.66
N THR A 115 -1.74 4.29 22.37
CA THR A 115 -2.52 5.50 22.69
C THR A 115 -3.19 6.13 21.48
N ILE A 116 -2.80 5.73 20.27
CA ILE A 116 -3.30 6.25 19.00
C ILE A 116 -3.77 5.09 18.12
N ALA A 117 -4.99 5.18 17.61
CA ALA A 117 -5.48 4.33 16.52
C ALA A 117 -5.43 5.14 15.21
N GLU A 118 -4.69 4.62 14.23
CA GLU A 118 -4.65 5.16 12.87
C GLU A 118 -5.55 4.35 11.94
N SER A 119 -6.15 5.02 10.97
CA SER A 119 -6.92 4.39 9.91
C SER A 119 -6.91 5.24 8.65
N TRP A 120 -7.32 4.66 7.54
CA TRP A 120 -7.50 5.41 6.30
C TRP A 120 -8.83 5.09 5.64
N CYS A 121 -9.29 5.99 4.79
CA CYS A 121 -10.46 5.77 3.95
C CYS A 121 -10.40 6.62 2.68
N PHE A 122 -11.30 6.37 1.76
CA PHE A 122 -11.52 7.28 0.63
C PHE A 122 -12.17 8.58 1.09
N GLN A 123 -11.69 9.70 0.57
CA GLN A 123 -12.31 11.00 0.78
C GLN A 123 -13.77 10.97 0.32
N GLU A 124 -14.64 11.73 0.99
CA GLU A 124 -16.07 11.83 0.66
C GLU A 124 -16.84 10.50 0.74
N SER A 125 -16.28 9.49 1.38
CA SER A 125 -16.87 8.16 1.56
C SER A 125 -17.68 8.04 2.85
N ALA A 126 -18.35 6.89 3.03
CA ALA A 126 -18.97 6.54 4.30
C ALA A 126 -17.95 6.42 5.44
N GLY A 127 -16.71 6.00 5.13
CA GLY A 127 -15.58 5.96 6.08
C GLY A 127 -15.17 7.35 6.53
N ASP A 128 -15.04 8.29 5.61
CA ASP A 128 -14.71 9.70 5.87
C ASP A 128 -15.77 10.36 6.79
N ALA A 129 -17.05 10.19 6.45
CA ALA A 129 -18.14 10.67 7.28
C ALA A 129 -18.18 10.00 8.68
N PHE A 130 -17.74 8.74 8.77
CA PHE A 130 -17.68 8.01 10.04
C PHE A 130 -16.51 8.47 10.90
N ALA A 131 -15.31 8.64 10.36
CA ALA A 131 -14.14 9.17 11.05
C ALA A 131 -14.41 10.59 11.61
N ASN A 132 -15.00 11.47 10.79
CA ASN A 132 -15.42 12.81 11.24
C ASN A 132 -16.43 12.76 12.40
N ARG A 133 -17.35 11.80 12.41
CA ARG A 133 -18.33 11.63 13.50
C ARG A 133 -17.68 11.12 14.79
N LEU A 134 -16.59 10.36 14.69
CA LEU A 134 -15.76 9.96 15.82
C LEU A 134 -14.82 11.07 16.29
N GLN A 135 -14.83 12.23 15.62
CA GLN A 135 -13.91 13.35 15.88
C GLN A 135 -12.44 12.98 15.70
N ALA A 136 -12.17 12.03 14.80
CA ALA A 136 -10.80 11.68 14.45
C ALA A 136 -10.09 12.84 13.72
N THR A 137 -8.81 13.04 14.00
CA THR A 137 -7.98 14.07 13.39
C THR A 137 -7.43 13.59 12.06
N VAL A 138 -7.47 14.43 11.04
CA VAL A 138 -6.84 14.14 9.75
C VAL A 138 -5.32 14.20 9.92
N ALA A 139 -4.64 13.10 9.63
CA ALA A 139 -3.18 12.99 9.70
C ALA A 139 -2.51 13.25 8.33
N LEU A 140 -3.07 12.70 7.26
CA LEU A 140 -2.51 12.83 5.91
C LEU A 140 -3.61 12.80 4.84
N GLU A 141 -3.42 13.58 3.80
CA GLU A 141 -4.20 13.50 2.56
C GLU A 141 -3.32 13.10 1.39
N GLU A 142 -3.81 12.17 0.58
CA GLU A 142 -3.08 11.66 -0.57
C GLU A 142 -3.96 11.71 -1.83
N ALA A 143 -3.37 12.24 -2.88
CA ALA A 143 -3.98 12.18 -4.20
C ALA A 143 -3.77 10.81 -4.82
N ARG A 144 -4.84 10.23 -5.34
CA ARG A 144 -4.79 9.01 -6.12
C ARG A 144 -4.64 9.32 -7.61
N ARG A 145 -3.75 8.59 -8.28
CA ARG A 145 -3.54 8.72 -9.72
C ARG A 145 -3.57 7.37 -10.40
N VAL A 146 -4.11 7.33 -11.60
CA VAL A 146 -4.13 6.14 -12.45
C VAL A 146 -3.46 6.48 -13.78
N GLN A 147 -2.58 5.60 -14.21
CA GLN A 147 -2.00 5.59 -15.55
C GLN A 147 -2.78 4.61 -16.41
N TYR A 148 -3.34 5.11 -17.53
CA TYR A 148 -4.03 4.29 -18.52
C TYR A 148 -3.04 3.98 -19.65
N LEU A 149 -2.48 2.77 -19.65
CA LEU A 149 -1.35 2.43 -20.52
C LEU A 149 -1.68 2.51 -22.01
N LYS A 150 -2.93 2.25 -22.39
CA LYS A 150 -3.43 2.35 -23.78
C LYS A 150 -3.61 3.80 -24.26
N GLU A 151 -3.57 4.76 -23.36
CA GLU A 151 -3.72 6.18 -23.67
C GLU A 151 -2.38 6.92 -23.73
N ILE A 152 -1.27 6.21 -23.52
CA ILE A 152 0.08 6.76 -23.69
C ILE A 152 0.35 6.90 -25.18
N GLU A 153 0.78 8.09 -25.59
CA GLU A 153 1.09 8.36 -26.99
C GLU A 153 2.19 7.43 -27.53
N PRO A 154 2.02 6.89 -28.76
CA PRO A 154 3.03 6.05 -29.37
C PRO A 154 4.40 6.75 -29.41
N GLY A 155 5.44 6.05 -28.91
CA GLY A 155 6.81 6.59 -28.87
C GLY A 155 7.13 7.48 -27.67
N GLN A 156 6.14 7.89 -26.86
CA GLN A 156 6.38 8.72 -25.68
C GLN A 156 7.34 8.01 -24.67
N ILE A 157 7.09 6.76 -24.37
CA ILE A 157 7.94 5.98 -23.46
C ILE A 157 9.38 5.89 -23.97
N ALA A 158 9.56 5.61 -25.28
CA ALA A 158 10.89 5.56 -25.88
C ALA A 158 11.62 6.92 -25.85
N THR A 159 10.90 8.01 -26.07
CA THR A 159 11.44 9.38 -25.95
C THR A 159 11.90 9.66 -24.52
N LEU A 160 11.03 9.39 -23.53
CA LEU A 160 11.34 9.57 -22.11
C LEU A 160 12.49 8.67 -21.65
N ARG A 161 12.56 7.45 -22.19
CA ARG A 161 13.67 6.52 -21.96
C ARG A 161 15.01 7.12 -22.41
N ALA A 162 15.08 7.59 -23.66
CA ALA A 162 16.29 8.20 -24.18
C ALA A 162 16.73 9.47 -23.43
N GLU A 163 15.76 10.27 -22.97
CA GLU A 163 16.05 11.43 -22.14
C GLU A 163 16.59 11.05 -20.74
N ALA A 164 15.97 10.03 -20.10
CA ALA A 164 16.37 9.57 -18.80
C ALA A 164 17.77 8.93 -18.84
N GLU A 165 18.07 8.11 -19.85
CA GLU A 165 19.39 7.48 -20.04
C GLU A 165 20.50 8.50 -20.24
N ARG A 166 20.26 9.55 -21.01
CA ARG A 166 21.24 10.64 -21.19
C ARG A 166 21.55 11.35 -19.87
N ALA A 167 20.55 11.55 -19.02
CA ALA A 167 20.72 12.20 -17.72
C ALA A 167 21.33 11.24 -16.66
N ALA A 168 21.16 9.94 -16.86
CA ALA A 168 21.63 8.88 -15.97
C ALA A 168 22.92 8.21 -16.47
N ALA A 169 23.77 8.94 -17.19
CA ALA A 169 25.08 8.41 -17.59
C ALA A 169 25.88 7.98 -16.34
N GLY A 170 26.44 6.75 -16.34
CA GLY A 170 27.11 6.15 -15.20
C GLY A 170 26.20 5.40 -14.21
N TYR A 171 24.98 5.06 -14.66
CA TYR A 171 24.07 4.20 -13.92
C TYR A 171 23.59 3.04 -14.77
N SER A 172 23.62 1.84 -14.18
CA SER A 172 23.11 0.61 -14.79
C SER A 172 21.81 0.18 -14.11
N LEU A 173 20.95 -0.52 -14.85
CA LEU A 173 19.69 -1.04 -14.30
C LEU A 173 19.84 -2.52 -13.91
N VAL A 174 19.23 -2.89 -12.79
CA VAL A 174 18.99 -4.27 -12.38
C VAL A 174 17.50 -4.51 -12.20
N MET A 175 17.05 -5.72 -12.54
CA MET A 175 15.62 -6.05 -12.58
C MET A 175 15.42 -7.44 -11.99
N TRP A 176 14.30 -7.63 -11.26
CA TRP A 176 13.88 -8.95 -10.77
C TRP A 176 12.38 -9.03 -10.58
N THR A 177 11.86 -10.26 -10.55
CA THR A 177 10.46 -10.57 -10.22
C THR A 177 10.36 -11.20 -8.84
N GLY A 178 9.21 -11.02 -8.19
CA GLY A 178 8.90 -11.62 -6.88
C GLY A 178 9.71 -11.03 -5.74
N PRO A 179 10.13 -11.86 -4.77
CA PRO A 179 10.90 -11.42 -3.61
C PRO A 179 12.22 -10.74 -3.96
N VAL A 180 12.64 -9.80 -3.11
CA VAL A 180 13.98 -9.20 -3.24
C VAL A 180 15.05 -10.28 -3.09
N PRO A 181 15.93 -10.47 -4.10
CA PRO A 181 17.03 -11.42 -3.99
C PRO A 181 17.97 -11.07 -2.82
N ASP A 182 18.50 -12.07 -2.11
CA ASP A 182 19.31 -11.86 -0.90
C ASP A 182 20.45 -10.85 -1.09
N ARG A 183 21.14 -10.89 -2.23
CA ARG A 183 22.22 -9.95 -2.58
C ARG A 183 21.76 -8.48 -2.66
N TYR A 184 20.47 -8.24 -2.82
CA TYR A 184 19.90 -6.89 -2.93
C TYR A 184 19.18 -6.43 -1.67
N CYS A 185 18.98 -7.28 -0.65
CA CYS A 185 18.27 -6.88 0.57
C CYS A 185 18.94 -5.69 1.28
N GLY A 186 20.26 -5.72 1.48
CA GLY A 186 21.00 -4.59 2.05
C GLY A 186 20.95 -3.32 1.17
N PRO A 187 21.27 -3.40 -0.13
CA PRO A 187 21.09 -2.27 -1.05
C PRO A 187 19.69 -1.68 -1.07
N VAL A 188 18.64 -2.49 -1.07
CA VAL A 188 17.24 -2.05 -1.01
C VAL A 188 16.94 -1.33 0.31
N ALA A 189 17.42 -1.87 1.45
CA ALA A 189 17.32 -1.19 2.76
C ALA A 189 17.91 0.22 2.72
N GLY A 190 19.08 0.36 2.08
CA GLY A 190 19.72 1.67 1.89
C GLY A 190 18.86 2.66 1.11
N VAL A 191 18.15 2.21 0.07
CA VAL A 191 17.24 3.07 -0.71
C VAL A 191 15.99 3.43 0.12
N ILE A 192 15.42 2.48 0.88
CA ILE A 192 14.26 2.74 1.74
C ILE A 192 14.61 3.74 2.83
N ASN A 193 15.74 3.57 3.52
CA ASN A 193 16.19 4.50 4.57
C ASN A 193 16.44 5.92 4.01
N ALA A 194 16.93 6.02 2.78
CA ALA A 194 17.09 7.31 2.13
C ALA A 194 15.77 7.97 1.73
N PHE A 195 14.66 7.23 1.72
CA PHE A 195 13.31 7.75 1.55
C PHE A 195 12.73 8.35 2.84
N ALA A 196 13.49 8.32 3.94
CA ALA A 196 13.13 8.95 5.22
C ALA A 196 12.78 10.45 5.11
N ASP A 197 13.12 11.11 4.00
CA ASP A 197 12.74 12.50 3.68
C ASP A 197 11.27 12.65 3.18
N ALA A 198 10.52 11.55 2.98
CA ALA A 198 9.13 11.63 2.55
C ALA A 198 8.25 12.27 3.63
N PRO A 199 7.20 13.03 3.24
CA PRO A 199 6.24 13.54 4.19
C PRO A 199 5.61 12.42 5.01
N ARG A 200 5.59 12.58 6.33
CA ARG A 200 4.97 11.70 7.32
C ARG A 200 4.01 12.48 8.19
N GLY A 201 3.09 11.78 8.85
CA GLY A 201 2.25 12.36 9.89
C GLY A 201 3.08 12.94 11.04
N GLU A 202 2.52 13.88 11.78
CA GLU A 202 3.18 14.45 12.97
C GLU A 202 3.38 13.36 14.03
N GLY A 203 4.57 13.29 14.64
CA GLY A 203 4.91 12.29 15.65
C GLY A 203 5.20 10.88 15.13
N VAL A 204 5.17 10.65 13.81
CA VAL A 204 5.53 9.34 13.23
C VAL A 204 7.04 9.17 13.20
N GLU A 205 7.54 8.15 13.89
CA GLU A 205 8.97 7.80 13.91
C GLU A 205 9.43 7.28 12.54
N PRO A 206 10.66 7.62 12.10
CA PRO A 206 11.23 7.02 10.90
C PRO A 206 11.53 5.54 11.14
N GLU A 207 11.15 4.71 10.18
CA GLU A 207 11.52 3.30 10.21
C GLU A 207 12.98 3.10 9.82
N GLU A 208 13.69 2.23 10.56
CA GLU A 208 15.05 1.80 10.23
C GLU A 208 15.03 0.43 9.57
N TRP A 209 15.54 0.36 8.36
CA TRP A 209 15.54 -0.85 7.54
C TRP A 209 16.94 -1.45 7.45
N ASP A 210 17.02 -2.77 7.61
CA ASP A 210 18.20 -3.58 7.32
C ASP A 210 17.88 -4.69 6.31
N ALA A 211 18.86 -5.52 5.99
CA ALA A 211 18.69 -6.60 5.03
C ALA A 211 17.68 -7.66 5.49
N ASP A 212 17.59 -7.93 6.79
CA ASP A 212 16.68 -8.94 7.34
C ASP A 212 15.23 -8.42 7.30
N ARG A 213 15.02 -7.17 7.63
CA ARG A 213 13.73 -6.51 7.53
C ARG A 213 13.24 -6.45 6.08
N VAL A 214 14.11 -6.11 5.12
CA VAL A 214 13.76 -6.17 3.67
C VAL A 214 13.39 -7.58 3.25
N ARG A 215 14.12 -8.60 3.69
CA ARG A 215 13.81 -10.01 3.40
C ARG A 215 12.44 -10.41 3.95
N GLN A 216 12.06 -9.93 5.12
CA GLN A 216 10.76 -10.16 5.75
C GLN A 216 9.66 -9.33 5.08
N ARG A 217 9.93 -8.05 4.73
CA ARG A 217 9.00 -7.13 4.02
C ARG A 217 8.48 -7.71 2.71
N THR A 218 9.25 -8.55 2.06
CA THR A 218 8.74 -9.29 0.90
C THR A 218 7.55 -10.13 1.34
N GLY A 219 6.42 -9.49 1.38
CA GLY A 219 5.19 -9.93 2.01
C GLY A 219 4.75 -11.33 1.59
N LYS A 220 3.92 -11.94 2.40
CA LYS A 220 3.36 -13.27 2.16
C LYS A 220 2.76 -13.40 0.75
N SER A 221 2.15 -12.33 0.24
CA SER A 221 1.55 -12.27 -1.10
C SER A 221 2.53 -12.49 -2.24
N LEU A 222 3.73 -11.91 -2.16
CA LEU A 222 4.78 -12.14 -3.19
C LEU A 222 5.43 -13.51 -3.04
N ARG A 223 5.74 -13.95 -1.81
CA ARG A 223 6.33 -15.27 -1.57
C ARG A 223 5.41 -16.43 -1.95
N SER A 224 4.12 -16.30 -1.73
CA SER A 224 3.12 -17.30 -2.11
C SER A 224 2.73 -17.25 -3.58
N GLY A 225 3.15 -16.22 -4.32
CA GLY A 225 2.72 -15.95 -5.68
C GLY A 225 1.25 -15.50 -5.79
N ALA A 226 0.65 -15.01 -4.69
CA ALA A 226 -0.65 -14.37 -4.74
C ALA A 226 -0.59 -13.04 -5.51
N LEU A 227 0.55 -12.34 -5.43
CA LEU A 227 0.88 -11.21 -6.30
C LEU A 227 2.12 -11.54 -7.14
N ARG A 228 2.14 -11.09 -8.38
CA ARG A 228 3.34 -10.99 -9.19
C ARG A 228 3.98 -9.64 -8.95
N GLY A 229 5.21 -9.63 -8.42
CA GLY A 229 5.97 -8.42 -8.16
C GLY A 229 7.05 -8.19 -9.21
N TYR A 230 7.26 -6.94 -9.57
CA TYR A 230 8.29 -6.46 -10.49
C TYR A 230 9.05 -5.34 -9.81
N THR A 231 10.37 -5.40 -9.86
CA THR A 231 11.23 -4.32 -9.35
C THR A 231 12.30 -3.97 -10.37
N VAL A 232 12.47 -2.68 -10.61
CA VAL A 232 13.59 -2.11 -11.38
C VAL A 232 14.37 -1.19 -10.46
N ALA A 233 15.67 -1.38 -10.39
CA ALA A 233 16.55 -0.53 -9.60
C ALA A 233 17.72 0.00 -10.43
N ALA A 234 18.21 1.20 -10.09
CA ALA A 234 19.39 1.82 -10.66
C ALA A 234 20.58 1.68 -9.72
N VAL A 235 21.73 1.29 -10.27
CA VAL A 235 23.00 1.14 -9.57
C VAL A 235 24.01 2.12 -10.17
N HIS A 236 24.70 2.86 -9.32
CA HIS A 236 25.77 3.77 -9.76
C HIS A 236 27.02 2.96 -10.09
N ASP A 237 27.48 3.00 -11.35
CA ASP A 237 28.50 2.11 -11.89
C ASP A 237 29.85 2.22 -11.15
N ALA A 238 30.26 3.45 -10.77
CA ALA A 238 31.54 3.68 -10.14
C ALA A 238 31.62 3.19 -8.69
N SER A 239 30.50 3.22 -7.94
CA SER A 239 30.48 2.83 -6.53
C SER A 239 29.79 1.49 -6.25
N GLY A 240 29.03 0.95 -7.21
CA GLY A 240 28.18 -0.22 -7.02
C GLY A 240 26.97 0.00 -6.09
N VAL A 241 26.69 1.24 -5.67
CA VAL A 241 25.58 1.57 -4.78
C VAL A 241 24.25 1.57 -5.54
N MET A 242 23.25 0.88 -5.02
CA MET A 242 21.86 1.00 -5.51
C MET A 242 21.32 2.37 -5.10
N THR A 243 20.86 3.15 -6.07
CA THR A 243 20.57 4.59 -5.88
C THR A 243 19.10 4.94 -6.09
N ALA A 244 18.37 4.08 -6.76
CA ALA A 244 16.94 4.25 -6.98
C ALA A 244 16.28 2.89 -7.18
N LEU A 245 14.97 2.82 -6.91
CA LEU A 245 14.15 1.67 -7.31
C LEU A 245 12.70 2.09 -7.55
N THR A 246 11.97 1.23 -8.27
CA THR A 246 10.51 1.29 -8.42
C THR A 246 9.93 -0.13 -8.39
N GLU A 247 8.74 -0.27 -7.81
CA GLU A 247 8.06 -1.57 -7.62
C GLU A 247 6.65 -1.50 -8.21
N ILE A 248 6.22 -2.57 -8.89
CA ILE A 248 4.82 -2.77 -9.29
C ILE A 248 4.41 -4.20 -8.90
N ALA A 249 3.22 -4.33 -8.34
CA ALA A 249 2.59 -5.60 -8.03
C ALA A 249 1.29 -5.77 -8.84
N ILE A 250 1.02 -7.00 -9.30
CA ILE A 250 -0.15 -7.34 -10.11
C ILE A 250 -0.80 -8.57 -9.49
N ASP A 251 -2.11 -8.49 -9.26
CA ASP A 251 -2.90 -9.66 -8.87
C ASP A 251 -3.19 -10.50 -10.14
N PRO A 252 -2.79 -11.80 -10.17
CA PRO A 252 -3.03 -12.66 -11.33
C PRO A 252 -4.51 -12.81 -11.71
N GLU A 253 -5.45 -12.57 -10.77
CA GLU A 253 -6.89 -12.65 -11.03
C GLU A 253 -7.46 -11.34 -11.59
N THR A 254 -6.71 -10.22 -11.48
CA THR A 254 -7.03 -8.92 -12.10
C THR A 254 -5.81 -8.41 -12.87
N PRO A 255 -5.36 -9.13 -13.94
CA PRO A 255 -4.08 -8.89 -14.60
C PRO A 255 -4.03 -7.58 -15.40
N ASP A 256 -5.16 -6.93 -15.60
CA ASP A 256 -5.30 -5.62 -16.24
C ASP A 256 -5.01 -4.46 -15.29
N TRP A 257 -4.81 -4.72 -13.98
CA TRP A 257 -4.57 -3.71 -12.95
C TRP A 257 -3.25 -3.92 -12.21
N GLY A 258 -2.42 -2.88 -12.17
CA GLY A 258 -1.16 -2.85 -11.44
C GLY A 258 -1.19 -1.87 -10.27
N TYR A 259 -0.50 -2.23 -9.19
CA TYR A 259 -0.33 -1.41 -8.00
C TYR A 259 1.11 -0.93 -7.93
N GLN A 260 1.32 0.37 -8.09
CA GLN A 260 2.63 1.00 -7.92
C GLN A 260 3.00 1.01 -6.45
N GLY A 261 4.06 0.31 -6.11
CA GLY A 261 4.68 0.38 -4.80
C GLY A 261 5.68 1.54 -4.67
N LEU A 262 6.72 1.35 -3.88
CA LEU A 262 7.74 2.36 -3.64
C LEU A 262 8.40 2.80 -4.95
N THR A 263 8.58 4.10 -5.11
CA THR A 263 9.55 4.70 -6.03
C THR A 263 10.40 5.67 -5.23
N ALA A 264 11.69 5.39 -5.12
CA ALA A 264 12.61 6.20 -4.32
C ALA A 264 13.93 6.43 -5.05
N VAL A 265 14.54 7.59 -4.79
CA VAL A 265 15.90 7.96 -5.24
C VAL A 265 16.65 8.53 -4.05
N ILE A 266 17.81 7.98 -3.72
CA ILE A 266 18.63 8.48 -2.62
C ILE A 266 19.10 9.93 -2.90
N ARG A 267 19.13 10.75 -1.85
CA ARG A 267 19.29 12.21 -1.97
C ARG A 267 20.53 12.63 -2.75
N SER A 268 21.67 11.97 -2.49
CA SER A 268 22.95 12.25 -3.14
C SER A 268 22.98 11.98 -4.64
N HIS A 269 21.99 11.22 -5.17
CA HIS A 269 21.88 10.86 -6.58
C HIS A 269 20.62 11.45 -7.25
N ARG A 270 19.95 12.40 -6.62
CA ARG A 270 18.86 13.18 -7.25
C ARG A 270 19.44 14.10 -8.34
N GLY A 271 18.59 14.54 -9.26
CA GLY A 271 19.02 15.37 -10.41
C GLY A 271 19.41 14.60 -11.67
N HIS A 272 19.65 13.29 -11.57
CA HIS A 272 20.00 12.39 -12.69
C HIS A 272 18.78 11.71 -13.34
N ARG A 273 17.56 12.20 -13.12
CA ARG A 273 16.31 11.61 -13.65
C ARG A 273 16.13 10.10 -13.36
N LEU A 274 16.76 9.57 -12.30
CA LEU A 274 16.71 8.13 -11.96
C LEU A 274 15.29 7.63 -11.69
N GLY A 275 14.45 8.43 -11.02
CA GLY A 275 13.04 8.08 -10.79
C GLY A 275 12.28 7.87 -12.10
N LEU A 276 12.52 8.71 -13.11
CA LEU A 276 11.96 8.54 -14.46
C LEU A 276 12.55 7.30 -15.13
N LEU A 277 13.88 7.12 -15.07
CA LEU A 277 14.58 5.99 -15.69
C LEU A 277 14.02 4.64 -15.22
N VAL A 278 13.92 4.42 -13.91
CA VAL A 278 13.42 3.15 -13.37
C VAL A 278 11.95 2.91 -13.72
N LYS A 279 11.12 3.98 -13.76
CA LYS A 279 9.70 3.87 -14.12
C LYS A 279 9.49 3.59 -15.61
N VAL A 280 10.21 4.24 -16.52
CA VAL A 280 10.08 3.95 -17.96
C VAL A 280 10.60 2.54 -18.28
N ALA A 281 11.70 2.11 -17.66
CA ALA A 281 12.21 0.75 -17.82
C ALA A 281 11.22 -0.31 -17.29
N MET A 282 10.52 -0.02 -16.19
CA MET A 282 9.44 -0.84 -15.69
C MET A 282 8.31 -0.97 -16.70
N LEU A 283 7.85 0.13 -17.29
CA LEU A 283 6.77 0.12 -18.28
C LEU A 283 7.13 -0.66 -19.54
N GLU A 284 8.36 -0.51 -20.03
CA GLU A 284 8.87 -1.29 -21.17
C GLU A 284 8.90 -2.79 -20.86
N TRP A 285 9.36 -3.15 -19.66
CA TRP A 285 9.38 -4.54 -19.22
C TRP A 285 7.98 -5.13 -19.10
N LEU A 286 7.07 -4.41 -18.45
CA LEU A 286 5.69 -4.85 -18.26
C LEU A 286 4.91 -4.95 -19.57
N ALA A 287 5.18 -4.12 -20.56
CA ALA A 287 4.58 -4.24 -21.90
C ALA A 287 4.84 -5.61 -22.54
N ALA A 288 5.99 -6.23 -22.26
CA ALA A 288 6.33 -7.57 -22.75
C ALA A 288 5.89 -8.69 -21.78
N ALA A 289 6.06 -8.47 -20.46
CA ALA A 289 5.81 -9.51 -19.46
C ALA A 289 4.32 -9.64 -19.07
N GLU A 290 3.56 -8.56 -19.14
CA GLU A 290 2.15 -8.45 -18.72
C GLU A 290 1.32 -7.75 -19.81
N PRO A 291 1.13 -8.37 -20.98
CA PRO A 291 0.45 -7.71 -22.11
C PRO A 291 -1.03 -7.38 -21.85
N GLN A 292 -1.62 -7.93 -20.78
CA GLN A 292 -2.98 -7.64 -20.35
C GLN A 292 -3.07 -6.38 -19.46
N LEU A 293 -1.94 -5.93 -18.88
CA LEU A 293 -1.91 -4.77 -18.01
C LEU A 293 -2.40 -3.53 -18.75
N ALA A 294 -3.45 -2.92 -18.25
CA ALA A 294 -4.09 -1.76 -18.86
C ALA A 294 -3.98 -0.50 -18.00
N GLN A 295 -3.87 -0.66 -16.69
CA GLN A 295 -3.91 0.44 -15.74
C GLN A 295 -2.90 0.21 -14.61
N VAL A 296 -2.31 1.31 -14.10
CA VAL A 296 -1.45 1.29 -12.91
C VAL A 296 -1.90 2.40 -11.97
N THR A 297 -2.25 2.04 -10.72
CA THR A 297 -2.64 3.00 -9.68
C THR A 297 -1.47 3.38 -8.78
N THR A 298 -1.49 4.60 -8.25
CA THR A 298 -0.53 5.09 -7.24
C THR A 298 -1.18 6.13 -6.32
N GLY A 299 -0.75 6.16 -5.04
CA GLY A 299 -1.00 7.24 -4.10
C GLY A 299 0.23 8.15 -3.96
N ASN A 300 0.02 9.43 -3.77
CA ASN A 300 1.07 10.39 -3.45
C ASN A 300 0.52 11.43 -2.48
N ALA A 301 1.28 11.73 -1.43
CA ALA A 301 1.01 12.91 -0.64
C ALA A 301 1.02 14.16 -1.54
N ASP A 302 0.05 15.06 -1.36
CA ASP A 302 -0.10 16.26 -2.18
C ASP A 302 1.12 17.20 -2.14
N THR A 303 1.93 17.08 -1.10
CA THR A 303 3.18 17.81 -0.92
C THR A 303 4.35 17.27 -1.75
N ASN A 304 4.26 16.04 -2.29
CA ASN A 304 5.33 15.40 -3.07
C ASN A 304 5.32 15.83 -4.54
N GLN A 305 5.50 17.15 -4.78
CA GLN A 305 5.43 17.76 -6.11
C GLN A 305 6.40 17.14 -7.12
N HIS A 306 7.58 16.68 -6.68
CA HIS A 306 8.56 16.06 -7.58
C HIS A 306 8.05 14.74 -8.15
N MET A 307 7.49 13.85 -7.30
CA MET A 307 6.97 12.57 -7.76
C MET A 307 5.67 12.76 -8.56
N ILE A 308 4.86 13.74 -8.20
CA ILE A 308 3.68 14.14 -8.96
C ILE A 308 4.08 14.50 -10.40
N ALA A 309 5.07 15.38 -10.59
CA ALA A 309 5.55 15.77 -11.91
C ALA A 309 6.10 14.58 -12.73
N VAL A 310 6.84 13.65 -12.10
CA VAL A 310 7.29 12.42 -12.77
C VAL A 310 6.11 11.56 -13.21
N ASN A 311 5.11 11.38 -12.36
CA ASN A 311 3.93 10.59 -12.67
C ASN A 311 3.10 11.23 -13.82
N GLU A 312 2.89 12.54 -13.77
CA GLU A 312 2.16 13.28 -14.83
C GLU A 312 2.90 13.21 -16.17
N THR A 313 4.24 13.31 -16.19
CA THR A 313 5.07 13.11 -17.38
C THR A 313 4.86 11.71 -17.99
N LEU A 314 4.60 10.70 -17.15
CA LEU A 314 4.31 9.33 -17.56
C LEU A 314 2.84 9.08 -17.90
N GLY A 315 1.98 10.11 -17.87
CA GLY A 315 0.57 10.01 -18.22
C GLY A 315 -0.35 9.56 -17.08
N TYR A 316 0.13 9.56 -15.82
CA TYR A 316 -0.75 9.36 -14.68
C TYR A 316 -1.70 10.56 -14.54
N ARG A 317 -2.97 10.27 -14.30
CA ARG A 317 -4.02 11.29 -14.12
C ARG A 317 -4.62 11.19 -12.73
N LEU A 318 -4.90 12.36 -12.15
CA LEU A 318 -5.62 12.44 -10.90
C LEU A 318 -6.99 11.78 -11.04
N VAL A 319 -7.33 10.89 -10.12
CA VAL A 319 -8.66 10.30 -9.99
C VAL A 319 -9.22 10.58 -8.60
N ARG A 320 -10.54 10.63 -8.50
CA ARG A 320 -11.24 10.84 -7.24
C ARG A 320 -12.15 9.66 -6.92
N PRO A 321 -12.35 9.36 -5.64
CA PRO A 321 -11.77 10.03 -4.48
C PRO A 321 -10.28 9.71 -4.26
N GLY A 322 -9.57 10.62 -3.56
CA GLY A 322 -8.26 10.36 -2.99
C GLY A 322 -8.37 9.62 -1.67
N TYR A 323 -7.23 9.49 -0.97
CA TYR A 323 -7.17 8.85 0.36
C TYR A 323 -7.05 9.90 1.46
N ARG A 324 -7.53 9.57 2.64
CA ARG A 324 -7.37 10.36 3.87
C ARG A 324 -7.07 9.44 5.04
N SER A 325 -5.96 9.71 5.72
CA SER A 325 -5.61 9.02 6.96
C SER A 325 -6.08 9.81 8.16
N TYR A 326 -6.50 9.10 9.18
CA TYR A 326 -7.05 9.63 10.41
C TYR A 326 -6.36 9.06 11.63
N GLU A 327 -6.23 9.87 12.66
CA GLU A 327 -5.79 9.48 14.00
C GLU A 327 -6.92 9.69 15.02
N LEU A 328 -7.03 8.76 15.95
CA LEU A 328 -7.96 8.83 17.07
C LEU A 328 -7.26 8.36 18.34
N ALA A 329 -7.27 9.19 19.38
CA ALA A 329 -6.77 8.78 20.69
C ALA A 329 -7.64 7.66 21.28
N THR A 330 -7.00 6.70 21.97
CA THR A 330 -7.70 5.55 22.56
C THR A 330 -8.52 5.91 23.80
N GLY A 331 -8.40 7.16 24.31
CA GLY A 331 -9.00 7.59 25.57
C GLY A 331 -8.20 7.07 26.78
N ASP A 332 -8.25 7.81 27.88
CA ASP A 332 -7.72 7.39 29.19
C ASP A 332 -8.61 6.31 29.83
#